data_fb56e69f4f18d511e6d9d7fc2fb68d5c
#
_entry.id   fb56e69f4f18d511e6d9d7fc2fb68d5c
#
_cell.length_a   1.000
_cell.length_b   1.000
_cell.length_c   1.000
_cell.angle_alpha   90.00
_cell.angle_beta   90.00
_cell.angle_gamma   90.00
#
_symmetry.space_group_name_H-M   'P 1'
#
loop_
_entity.id
_entity.type
_entity.pdbx_description
1 polymer ?
#
loop_
_entity_poly.entity_id
_entity_poly.type
_entity_poly.pdbx_seq_one_letter_code
_entity_poly.pdbx_strand_id
1 'polypeptide(L)'
;MRKRTTNQDPQSVSPVDRSWLDLQRLAQVELTSEDAAYPIEAALIPGAGPGWRAAQAGEQTIRLLFDELQRIRHIQLVFHEDQQARTQEFVLRWSPDSGQSYREILRQQYTFSPPGMTSECEDYAVDLAGVTALELRIVPDISGGDARASVAQLSACLDSRWRGPPCIEEPALGSDFCRFRRSCWPPQ
;
A
#
# COMPACT_ATOMS: atom_id res chain seq x y z
N MET A 1 35.89 -11.69 42.38
CA MET A 1 34.75 -11.83 41.45
C MET A 1 34.42 -10.43 40.92
N ARG A 2 34.75 -10.14 39.64
CA ARG A 2 34.48 -8.80 39.02
C ARG A 2 33.24 -8.90 38.17
N LYS A 3 32.16 -8.19 38.55
CA LYS A 3 30.94 -8.03 37.74
C LYS A 3 31.12 -6.81 36.85
N ARG A 4 30.90 -6.95 35.55
CA ARG A 4 30.78 -5.87 34.56
C ARG A 4 29.32 -5.77 34.10
N THR A 5 28.65 -4.68 34.45
CA THR A 5 27.31 -4.37 33.96
C THR A 5 27.45 -3.65 32.62
N THR A 6 27.00 -4.24 31.55
CA THR A 6 26.84 -3.56 30.24
C THR A 6 25.49 -2.84 30.27
N ASN A 7 25.51 -1.51 30.24
CA ASN A 7 24.32 -0.73 29.99
C ASN A 7 23.85 -1.05 28.56
N GLN A 8 22.65 -1.56 28.45
CA GLN A 8 21.95 -1.60 27.18
C GLN A 8 21.53 -0.15 26.85
N ASP A 9 22.11 0.38 25.77
CA ASP A 9 21.71 1.66 25.18
C ASP A 9 20.26 1.53 24.70
N PRO A 10 19.32 2.42 25.13
CA PRO A 10 17.91 2.29 24.79
C PRO A 10 17.55 2.86 23.41
N GLN A 11 18.46 2.82 22.44
CA GLN A 11 18.22 3.27 21.07
C GLN A 11 18.70 2.27 20.01
N SER A 12 18.28 1.01 20.14
CA SER A 12 18.24 0.15 18.97
C SER A 12 16.85 0.32 18.31
N VAL A 13 16.71 1.36 17.51
CA VAL A 13 15.65 1.44 16.50
C VAL A 13 15.77 0.18 15.66
N SER A 14 14.75 -0.65 15.67
CA SER A 14 14.72 -1.92 14.93
C SER A 14 15.09 -1.68 13.47
N PRO A 15 15.89 -2.54 12.82
CA PRO A 15 16.32 -2.38 11.43
C PRO A 15 15.14 -2.31 10.41
N VAL A 16 13.94 -2.64 10.85
CA VAL A 16 12.71 -2.67 10.04
C VAL A 16 12.22 -1.28 9.64
N ASP A 17 12.55 -0.24 10.42
CA ASP A 17 12.00 1.11 10.24
C ASP A 17 12.76 1.99 9.22
N ARG A 18 13.89 1.54 8.68
CA ARG A 18 14.74 2.39 7.82
C ARG A 18 14.55 2.19 6.32
N SER A 19 13.75 1.24 5.90
CA SER A 19 13.59 0.90 4.48
C SER A 19 12.36 1.52 3.81
N TRP A 20 11.35 1.93 4.57
CA TRP A 20 10.17 2.59 4.04
C TRP A 20 10.46 4.04 3.65
N LEU A 21 9.97 4.43 2.48
CA LEU A 21 9.95 5.83 2.07
C LEU A 21 8.92 6.58 2.92
N ASP A 22 9.32 7.72 3.43
CA ASP A 22 8.40 8.69 4.03
C ASP A 22 7.64 9.41 2.90
N LEU A 23 6.58 8.76 2.42
CA LEU A 23 5.80 9.22 1.26
C LEU A 23 5.17 10.59 1.50
N GLN A 24 4.80 10.91 2.74
CA GLN A 24 4.24 12.21 3.07
C GLN A 24 5.24 13.36 2.89
N ARG A 25 6.51 13.07 3.12
CA ARG A 25 7.59 14.05 3.06
C ARG A 25 8.24 14.14 1.68
N LEU A 26 8.17 13.05 0.91
CA LEU A 26 8.89 12.93 -0.36
C LEU A 26 8.00 13.17 -1.58
N ALA A 27 6.68 13.24 -1.40
CA ALA A 27 5.76 13.38 -2.52
C ALA A 27 4.62 14.34 -2.22
N GLN A 28 4.19 15.07 -3.23
CA GLN A 28 2.90 15.72 -3.26
C GLN A 28 1.83 14.68 -3.64
N VAL A 29 0.68 14.73 -2.98
CA VAL A 29 -0.42 13.80 -3.25
C VAL A 29 -1.53 14.51 -4.03
N GLU A 30 -1.96 13.90 -5.14
CA GLU A 30 -3.16 14.30 -5.88
C GLU A 30 -4.24 13.22 -5.74
N LEU A 31 -5.47 13.62 -5.46
CA LEU A 31 -6.61 12.73 -5.24
C LEU A 31 -7.81 13.18 -6.08
N THR A 32 -8.59 12.23 -6.56
CA THR A 32 -9.88 12.54 -7.20
C THR A 32 -10.93 12.98 -6.20
N SER A 33 -10.96 12.35 -5.02
CA SER A 33 -11.81 12.77 -3.90
C SER A 33 -11.27 12.23 -2.57
N GLU A 34 -11.68 12.83 -1.45
CA GLU A 34 -11.29 12.40 -0.11
C GLU A 34 -12.42 12.66 0.88
N ASP A 35 -12.70 11.68 1.72
CA ASP A 35 -13.56 11.82 2.89
C ASP A 35 -12.73 12.38 4.05
N ALA A 36 -13.14 13.53 4.61
CA ALA A 36 -12.40 14.21 5.67
C ALA A 36 -12.18 13.37 6.94
N ALA A 37 -12.99 12.34 7.17
CA ALA A 37 -12.81 11.40 8.27
C ALA A 37 -11.75 10.31 7.99
N TYR A 38 -11.32 10.17 6.72
CA TYR A 38 -10.39 9.15 6.23
C TYR A 38 -9.35 9.76 5.29
N PRO A 39 -8.49 10.64 5.80
CA PRO A 39 -7.52 11.36 4.99
C PRO A 39 -6.41 10.43 4.48
N ILE A 40 -5.78 10.82 3.35
CA ILE A 40 -4.74 10.00 2.69
C ILE A 40 -3.52 9.79 3.58
N GLU A 41 -3.20 10.73 4.45
CA GLU A 41 -2.09 10.63 5.39
C GLU A 41 -2.20 9.38 6.26
N ALA A 42 -3.42 8.97 6.61
CA ALA A 42 -3.65 7.76 7.39
C ALA A 42 -3.31 6.47 6.63
N ALA A 43 -3.31 6.50 5.28
CA ALA A 43 -2.90 5.38 4.46
C ALA A 43 -1.39 5.36 4.14
N LEU A 44 -0.72 6.51 4.23
CA LEU A 44 0.71 6.64 3.90
C LEU A 44 1.64 6.37 5.08
N ILE A 45 1.12 6.36 6.31
CA ILE A 45 1.87 6.03 7.52
C ILE A 45 1.42 4.65 8.02
N PRO A 46 2.30 3.64 8.06
CA PRO A 46 1.96 2.33 8.59
C PRO A 46 1.39 2.40 10.01
N GLY A 47 0.18 1.86 10.21
CA GLY A 47 -0.48 1.82 11.52
C GLY A 47 -1.04 3.15 12.03
N ALA A 48 -1.10 4.20 11.22
CA ALA A 48 -1.56 5.52 11.65
C ALA A 48 -3.10 5.66 11.77
N GLY A 49 -3.88 4.71 11.26
CA GLY A 49 -5.33 4.82 11.34
C GLY A 49 -6.07 3.91 10.37
N PRO A 50 -7.35 4.23 10.08
CA PRO A 50 -8.21 3.39 9.26
C PRO A 50 -7.89 3.46 7.74
N GLY A 51 -6.87 4.25 7.35
CA GLY A 51 -6.54 4.48 5.97
C GLY A 51 -7.37 5.57 5.29
N TRP A 52 -7.23 5.67 3.97
CA TRP A 52 -7.94 6.61 3.12
C TRP A 52 -9.24 6.02 2.59
N ARG A 53 -10.24 6.90 2.42
CA ARG A 53 -11.50 6.61 1.73
C ARG A 53 -11.90 7.78 0.83
N ALA A 54 -12.42 7.47 -0.35
CA ALA A 54 -12.98 8.45 -1.26
C ALA A 54 -14.29 9.07 -0.71
N ALA A 55 -14.50 10.36 -0.95
CA ALA A 55 -15.79 11.01 -0.66
C ALA A 55 -16.85 10.63 -1.69
N GLN A 56 -16.44 10.31 -2.92
CA GLN A 56 -17.32 9.97 -4.03
C GLN A 56 -17.26 8.48 -4.35
N ALA A 57 -18.37 7.93 -4.82
CA ALA A 57 -18.46 6.58 -5.35
C ALA A 57 -17.77 6.44 -6.71
N GLY A 58 -17.50 5.20 -7.11
CA GLY A 58 -16.93 4.85 -8.40
C GLY A 58 -15.40 4.97 -8.44
N GLU A 59 -14.88 5.01 -9.65
CA GLU A 59 -13.44 5.01 -9.91
C GLU A 59 -12.72 6.20 -9.27
N GLN A 60 -11.60 5.92 -8.62
CA GLN A 60 -10.77 6.91 -7.96
C GLN A 60 -9.29 6.74 -8.32
N THR A 61 -8.56 7.84 -8.26
CA THR A 61 -7.13 7.87 -8.54
C THR A 61 -6.39 8.59 -7.41
N ILE A 62 -5.30 7.97 -6.96
CA ILE A 62 -4.31 8.51 -6.04
C ILE A 62 -3.00 8.65 -6.82
N ARG A 63 -2.37 9.83 -6.83
CA ARG A 63 -1.06 10.06 -7.41
C ARG A 63 -0.11 10.57 -6.35
N LEU A 64 1.07 9.98 -6.31
CA LEU A 64 2.21 10.46 -5.53
C LEU A 64 3.21 11.06 -6.53
N LEU A 65 3.39 12.37 -6.49
CA LEU A 65 4.34 13.12 -7.32
C LEU A 65 5.58 13.38 -6.46
N PHE A 66 6.70 12.72 -6.76
CA PHE A 66 7.93 12.84 -5.99
C PHE A 66 8.69 14.11 -6.34
N ASP A 67 9.17 14.82 -5.31
CA ASP A 67 10.01 16.03 -5.48
C ASP A 67 11.36 15.70 -6.11
N GLU A 68 11.87 14.49 -5.85
CA GLU A 68 13.12 13.97 -6.39
C GLU A 68 12.93 12.58 -7.00
N LEU A 69 13.81 12.20 -7.93
CA LEU A 69 13.82 10.87 -8.54
C LEU A 69 13.96 9.79 -7.47
N GLN A 70 13.00 8.86 -7.43
CA GLN A 70 13.03 7.74 -6.51
C GLN A 70 13.48 6.44 -7.20
N ARG A 71 14.04 5.55 -6.40
CA ARG A 71 14.19 4.14 -6.76
C ARG A 71 13.28 3.33 -5.86
N ILE A 72 12.40 2.50 -6.44
CA ILE A 72 11.45 1.71 -5.69
C ILE A 72 11.69 0.23 -5.98
N ARG A 73 11.80 -0.58 -4.92
CA ARG A 73 12.05 -2.02 -4.96
C ARG A 73 10.88 -2.86 -4.48
N HIS A 74 10.07 -2.30 -3.60
CA HIS A 74 8.85 -2.93 -3.12
C HIS A 74 7.72 -1.91 -2.99
N ILE A 75 6.51 -2.35 -3.25
CA ILE A 75 5.28 -1.59 -3.04
C ILE A 75 4.31 -2.50 -2.30
N GLN A 76 3.82 -2.05 -1.15
CA GLN A 76 2.82 -2.75 -0.38
C GLN A 76 1.51 -1.98 -0.42
N LEU A 77 0.43 -2.71 -0.67
CA LEU A 77 -0.93 -2.22 -0.64
C LEU A 77 -1.75 -3.08 0.33
N VAL A 78 -2.51 -2.43 1.20
CA VAL A 78 -3.48 -3.09 2.06
C VAL A 78 -4.84 -2.48 1.80
N PHE A 79 -5.82 -3.33 1.53
CA PHE A 79 -7.21 -2.96 1.36
C PHE A 79 -8.06 -3.62 2.42
N HIS A 80 -9.12 -2.93 2.84
CA HIS A 80 -10.06 -3.44 3.82
C HIS A 80 -11.50 -3.12 3.41
N GLU A 81 -12.39 -4.12 3.47
CA GLU A 81 -13.81 -3.98 3.20
C GLU A 81 -14.61 -4.96 4.08
N ASP A 82 -15.32 -4.45 5.05
CA ASP A 82 -16.07 -5.23 6.05
C ASP A 82 -17.59 -5.08 5.93
N GLN A 83 -18.06 -4.23 5.01
CA GLN A 83 -19.47 -3.86 4.94
C GLN A 83 -20.21 -4.59 3.83
N GLN A 84 -19.63 -4.68 2.63
CA GLN A 84 -20.35 -5.24 1.48
C GLN A 84 -19.46 -6.15 0.61
N ALA A 85 -20.09 -7.20 0.08
CA ALA A 85 -19.45 -8.05 -0.91
C ALA A 85 -19.32 -7.29 -2.23
N ARG A 86 -18.11 -7.25 -2.79
CA ARG A 86 -17.82 -6.58 -4.05
C ARG A 86 -16.53 -7.10 -4.67
N THR A 87 -16.42 -6.97 -5.99
CA THR A 87 -15.17 -7.24 -6.70
C THR A 87 -14.52 -5.91 -7.08
N GLN A 88 -13.38 -5.66 -6.48
CA GLN A 88 -12.57 -4.47 -6.72
C GLN A 88 -11.49 -4.77 -7.76
N GLU A 89 -11.24 -3.80 -8.65
CA GLU A 89 -10.06 -3.76 -9.51
C GLU A 89 -9.16 -2.62 -9.09
N PHE A 90 -7.84 -2.82 -9.14
CA PHE A 90 -6.90 -1.71 -9.12
C PHE A 90 -5.81 -1.87 -10.17
N VAL A 91 -5.24 -0.72 -10.55
CA VAL A 91 -4.11 -0.60 -11.45
C VAL A 91 -3.05 0.24 -10.80
N LEU A 92 -1.84 -0.30 -10.70
CA LEU A 92 -0.68 0.45 -10.23
C LEU A 92 0.20 0.82 -11.42
N ARG A 93 0.55 2.09 -11.54
CA ARG A 93 1.36 2.66 -12.63
C ARG A 93 2.46 3.56 -12.08
N TRP A 94 3.51 3.76 -12.84
CA TRP A 94 4.58 4.69 -12.51
C TRP A 94 4.95 5.55 -13.70
N SER A 95 5.57 6.70 -13.42
CA SER A 95 6.03 7.67 -14.43
C SER A 95 7.49 8.02 -14.20
N PRO A 96 8.31 8.11 -15.27
CA PRO A 96 9.66 8.64 -15.22
C PRO A 96 9.73 10.14 -15.57
N ASP A 97 8.63 10.78 -15.96
CA ASP A 97 8.55 12.07 -16.63
C ASP A 97 7.52 13.01 -16.00
N SER A 98 7.43 13.00 -14.66
CA SER A 98 6.54 13.87 -13.87
C SER A 98 5.06 13.73 -14.25
N GLY A 99 4.63 12.50 -14.54
CA GLY A 99 3.24 12.20 -14.82
C GLY A 99 2.79 12.49 -16.25
N GLN A 100 3.69 12.78 -17.18
CA GLN A 100 3.34 12.99 -18.59
C GLN A 100 3.02 11.66 -19.30
N SER A 101 3.71 10.59 -18.92
CA SER A 101 3.40 9.24 -19.37
C SER A 101 3.43 8.26 -18.21
N TYR A 102 2.56 7.24 -18.27
CA TYR A 102 2.47 6.20 -17.25
C TYR A 102 2.71 4.82 -17.85
N ARG A 103 3.48 4.00 -17.13
CA ARG A 103 3.71 2.59 -17.43
C ARG A 103 3.02 1.74 -16.38
N GLU A 104 2.22 0.77 -16.81
CA GLU A 104 1.55 -0.15 -15.92
C GLU A 104 2.57 -1.08 -15.25
N ILE A 105 2.50 -1.16 -13.92
CA ILE A 105 3.26 -2.13 -13.12
C ILE A 105 2.45 -3.41 -13.05
N LEU A 106 1.15 -3.28 -12.69
CA LEU A 106 0.24 -4.40 -12.58
C LEU A 106 -1.23 -3.92 -12.59
N ARG A 107 -2.10 -4.89 -12.87
CA ARG A 107 -3.56 -4.79 -12.74
C ARG A 107 -4.05 -6.02 -12.00
N GLN A 108 -4.88 -5.83 -10.99
CA GLN A 108 -5.38 -6.92 -10.15
C GLN A 108 -6.85 -6.73 -9.81
N GLN A 109 -7.55 -7.87 -9.65
CA GLN A 109 -8.92 -7.90 -9.15
C GLN A 109 -8.99 -8.90 -8.00
N TYR A 110 -9.79 -8.58 -6.99
CA TYR A 110 -10.15 -9.50 -5.93
C TYR A 110 -11.55 -9.21 -5.41
N THR A 111 -12.14 -10.23 -4.79
CA THR A 111 -13.50 -10.18 -4.29
C THR A 111 -13.51 -10.18 -2.77
N PHE A 112 -14.04 -9.12 -2.18
CA PHE A 112 -14.39 -9.09 -0.77
C PHE A 112 -15.72 -9.81 -0.57
N SER A 113 -15.83 -10.58 0.50
CA SER A 113 -17.05 -11.31 0.88
C SER A 113 -17.20 -11.35 2.40
N PRO A 114 -17.52 -10.19 3.03
CA PRO A 114 -17.74 -10.14 4.47
C PRO A 114 -18.83 -11.12 4.94
N PRO A 115 -18.68 -11.74 6.14
CA PRO A 115 -17.60 -11.53 7.11
C PRO A 115 -16.34 -12.37 6.87
N GLY A 116 -16.22 -13.08 5.77
CA GLY A 116 -15.09 -13.98 5.48
C GLY A 116 -13.86 -13.22 4.97
N MET A 117 -13.85 -12.85 3.69
CA MET A 117 -12.73 -12.13 3.04
C MET A 117 -12.95 -10.62 3.15
N THR A 118 -12.38 -10.00 4.17
CA THR A 118 -12.52 -8.57 4.44
C THR A 118 -11.26 -7.77 4.22
N SER A 119 -10.12 -8.43 4.06
CA SER A 119 -8.83 -7.78 3.93
C SER A 119 -8.00 -8.42 2.83
N GLU A 120 -7.29 -7.60 2.07
CA GLU A 120 -6.32 -8.05 1.07
C GLU A 120 -5.02 -7.29 1.27
N CYS A 121 -3.92 -8.03 1.38
CA CYS A 121 -2.60 -7.48 1.54
C CYS A 121 -1.71 -7.95 0.39
N GLU A 122 -1.20 -6.99 -0.36
CA GLU A 122 -0.39 -7.21 -1.54
C GLU A 122 1.01 -6.63 -1.36
N ASP A 123 2.02 -7.44 -1.66
CA ASP A 123 3.43 -7.05 -1.62
C ASP A 123 4.08 -7.35 -2.97
N TYR A 124 4.50 -6.31 -3.66
CA TYR A 124 5.05 -6.39 -5.01
C TYR A 124 6.54 -6.06 -5.01
N ALA A 125 7.36 -7.05 -5.36
CA ALA A 125 8.76 -6.82 -5.69
C ALA A 125 8.86 -6.21 -7.09
N VAL A 126 9.47 -5.03 -7.18
CA VAL A 126 9.68 -4.27 -8.41
C VAL A 126 11.14 -3.82 -8.52
N ASP A 127 11.57 -3.34 -9.68
CA ASP A 127 12.87 -2.66 -9.82
C ASP A 127 12.68 -1.40 -10.68
N LEU A 128 12.15 -0.37 -10.05
CA LEU A 128 11.84 0.88 -10.71
C LEU A 128 12.92 1.91 -10.36
N ALA A 129 13.57 2.46 -11.39
CA ALA A 129 14.58 3.50 -11.25
C ALA A 129 14.12 4.79 -11.94
N GLY A 130 14.37 5.94 -11.29
CA GLY A 130 13.99 7.23 -11.82
C GLY A 130 12.48 7.49 -11.77
N VAL A 131 11.83 7.00 -10.72
CA VAL A 131 10.39 7.21 -10.51
C VAL A 131 10.15 8.66 -10.11
N THR A 132 9.33 9.36 -10.89
CA THR A 132 8.86 10.72 -10.58
C THR A 132 7.43 10.75 -10.10
N ALA A 133 6.64 9.71 -10.45
CA ALA A 133 5.29 9.57 -9.94
C ALA A 133 4.88 8.10 -9.80
N LEU A 134 4.05 7.80 -8.80
CA LEU A 134 3.24 6.58 -8.69
C LEU A 134 1.78 6.93 -8.80
N GLU A 135 1.01 6.11 -9.50
CA GLU A 135 -0.44 6.26 -9.62
C GLU A 135 -1.11 4.93 -9.25
N LEU A 136 -2.05 5.01 -8.33
CA LEU A 136 -2.96 3.94 -7.96
C LEU A 136 -4.38 4.34 -8.40
N ARG A 137 -4.92 3.60 -9.37
CA ARG A 137 -6.29 3.73 -9.83
C ARG A 137 -7.11 2.58 -9.26
N ILE A 138 -8.28 2.87 -8.69
CA ILE A 138 -9.15 1.90 -8.03
C ILE A 138 -10.55 2.00 -8.60
N VAL A 139 -11.07 0.88 -9.08
CA VAL A 139 -12.49 0.69 -9.37
C VAL A 139 -13.06 -0.12 -8.20
N PRO A 140 -13.79 0.51 -7.28
CA PRO A 140 -14.18 -0.14 -6.02
C PRO A 140 -15.14 -1.31 -6.21
N ASP A 141 -15.96 -1.29 -7.26
CA ASP A 141 -16.78 -2.42 -7.69
C ASP A 141 -16.88 -2.45 -9.22
N ILE A 142 -16.39 -3.53 -9.83
CA ILE A 142 -16.45 -3.71 -11.30
C ILE A 142 -17.88 -3.90 -11.81
N SER A 143 -18.82 -4.25 -10.93
CA SER A 143 -20.24 -4.35 -11.26
C SER A 143 -20.94 -2.99 -11.30
N GLY A 144 -20.24 -1.92 -10.88
CA GLY A 144 -20.79 -0.59 -10.73
C GLY A 144 -21.42 -0.37 -9.35
N GLY A 145 -22.27 0.65 -9.24
CA GLY A 145 -22.96 0.98 -7.98
C GLY A 145 -22.36 2.17 -7.25
N ASP A 146 -22.61 2.24 -5.95
CA ASP A 146 -22.26 3.36 -5.07
C ASP A 146 -21.08 3.08 -4.14
N ALA A 147 -20.36 1.98 -4.37
CA ALA A 147 -19.17 1.63 -3.62
C ALA A 147 -18.11 2.74 -3.69
N ARG A 148 -17.49 3.03 -2.55
CA ARG A 148 -16.39 3.99 -2.42
C ARG A 148 -15.05 3.28 -2.38
N ALA A 149 -14.08 3.82 -3.07
CA ALA A 149 -12.71 3.32 -3.00
C ALA A 149 -12.10 3.61 -1.62
N SER A 150 -11.29 2.67 -1.13
CA SER A 150 -10.53 2.80 0.11
C SER A 150 -9.18 2.10 -0.01
N VAL A 151 -8.19 2.60 0.73
CA VAL A 151 -6.86 2.01 0.89
C VAL A 151 -6.49 2.10 2.36
N ALA A 152 -6.30 0.96 3.01
CA ALA A 152 -5.88 0.94 4.41
C ALA A 152 -4.40 1.33 4.56
N GLN A 153 -3.54 0.91 3.61
CA GLN A 153 -2.12 1.27 3.58
C GLN A 153 -1.56 1.26 2.17
N LEU A 154 -0.73 2.26 1.86
CA LEU A 154 0.13 2.33 0.69
C LEU A 154 1.54 2.67 1.15
N SER A 155 2.50 1.78 0.88
CA SER A 155 3.89 1.95 1.28
C SER A 155 4.83 1.58 0.14
N ALA A 156 5.98 2.25 0.07
CA ALA A 156 7.03 1.95 -0.90
C ALA A 156 8.40 1.87 -0.20
N CYS A 157 9.30 1.04 -0.73
CA CYS A 157 10.60 0.74 -0.12
C CYS A 157 11.73 0.73 -1.15
N LEU A 158 12.93 1.13 -0.72
CA LEU A 158 14.16 1.14 -1.52
C LEU A 158 14.92 -0.19 -1.47
N ASP A 159 14.69 -1.02 -0.46
CA ASP A 159 15.51 -2.21 -0.19
C ASP A 159 14.94 -3.46 -0.86
N SER A 160 15.81 -4.17 -1.61
CA SER A 160 15.46 -5.45 -2.23
C SER A 160 15.47 -6.63 -1.25
N ARG A 161 16.00 -6.47 -0.04
CA ARG A 161 16.08 -7.50 1.00
C ARG A 161 14.92 -7.41 2.01
N TRP A 162 14.08 -6.40 1.85
CA TRP A 162 12.98 -6.19 2.76
C TRP A 162 11.96 -7.35 2.64
N ARG A 163 11.61 -7.90 3.80
CA ARG A 163 10.44 -8.77 3.96
C ARG A 163 9.50 -8.01 4.87
N GLY A 164 8.37 -7.53 4.32
CA GLY A 164 7.36 -6.80 5.04
C GLY A 164 6.99 -7.45 6.37
N PRO A 165 6.46 -6.68 7.33
CA PRO A 165 5.76 -7.28 8.44
C PRO A 165 4.66 -8.18 7.84
N PRO A 166 4.42 -9.36 8.42
CA PRO A 166 3.28 -10.16 8.02
C PRO A 166 2.04 -9.26 8.11
N CYS A 167 1.19 -9.28 7.11
CA CYS A 167 -0.12 -8.67 7.21
C CYS A 167 -0.74 -9.21 8.48
N ILE A 168 -0.91 -8.35 9.49
CA ILE A 168 -1.50 -8.76 10.76
C ILE A 168 -2.99 -8.91 10.46
N GLU A 169 -3.43 -10.13 10.21
CA GLU A 169 -4.83 -10.47 10.36
C GLU A 169 -5.19 -10.22 11.82
N GLU A 170 -6.13 -9.33 12.07
CA GLU A 170 -6.83 -9.40 13.35
C GLU A 170 -7.41 -10.81 13.47
N PRO A 171 -7.24 -11.47 14.62
CA PRO A 171 -7.77 -12.81 14.80
C PRO A 171 -9.30 -12.77 14.83
N ALA A 172 -9.92 -12.82 13.67
CA ALA A 172 -11.28 -13.29 13.56
C ALA A 172 -11.23 -14.76 13.95
N LEU A 173 -11.92 -15.10 15.01
CA LEU A 173 -12.11 -16.48 15.50
C LEU A 173 -12.47 -17.41 14.32
N GLY A 174 -11.50 -18.17 13.87
CA GLY A 174 -11.67 -19.38 13.06
C GLY A 174 -11.62 -19.17 11.55
N SER A 175 -10.57 -19.65 11.00
CA SER A 175 -10.38 -20.38 9.75
C SER A 175 -9.32 -19.80 8.79
N ASP A 176 -8.45 -20.71 8.46
CA ASP A 176 -7.34 -20.71 7.53
C ASP A 176 -7.56 -20.01 6.17
N PHE A 177 -6.54 -19.31 5.73
CA PHE A 177 -6.04 -19.12 4.38
C PHE A 177 -5.62 -17.69 4.05
N CYS A 178 -4.41 -17.34 4.48
CA CYS A 178 -3.64 -16.30 3.78
C CYS A 178 -2.89 -16.98 2.61
N ARG A 179 -3.33 -16.79 1.38
CA ARG A 179 -2.57 -17.22 0.20
C ARG A 179 -1.60 -16.13 -0.22
N PHE A 180 -0.34 -16.31 0.15
CA PHE A 180 0.78 -15.63 -0.49
C PHE A 180 0.78 -15.93 -1.99
N ARG A 181 0.35 -15.00 -2.81
CA ARG A 181 0.64 -15.04 -4.25
C ARG A 181 1.93 -14.27 -4.52
N ARG A 182 3.03 -15.02 -4.68
CA ARG A 182 4.23 -14.49 -5.31
C ARG A 182 3.97 -14.44 -6.82
N SER A 183 3.71 -13.25 -7.35
CA SER A 183 3.81 -13.08 -8.81
C SER A 183 5.26 -12.80 -9.16
N CYS A 184 5.99 -13.84 -9.59
CA CYS A 184 7.27 -13.66 -10.26
C CYS A 184 6.99 -13.24 -11.70
N TRP A 185 7.45 -12.06 -12.08
CA TRP A 185 7.52 -11.62 -13.48
C TRP A 185 8.74 -12.29 -14.13
N PRO A 186 8.64 -12.86 -15.35
CA PRO A 186 9.81 -13.34 -16.08
C PRO A 186 10.62 -12.16 -16.63
N PRO A 187 11.97 -12.27 -16.70
CA PRO A 187 12.80 -11.26 -17.30
C PRO A 187 12.58 -11.21 -18.81
N GLN A 188 12.41 -10.02 -19.36
CA GLN A 188 12.64 -9.71 -20.77
C GLN A 188 13.92 -8.95 -20.94
#